data_7197e4e6cc9919898f00af3fe121a52c
#
_entry.id   7197e4e6cc9919898f00af3fe121a52c
#
_cell.length_a   1.000
_cell.length_b   1.000
_cell.length_c   1.000
_cell.angle_alpha   90.00
_cell.angle_beta   90.00
_cell.angle_gamma   90.00
#
_symmetry.space_group_name_H-M   'P 1'
#
loop_
_entity.id
_entity.type
_entity.pdbx_description
1 polymer ?
#
loop_
_entity_poly.entity_id
_entity_poly.type
_entity_poly.pdbx_seq_one_letter_code
_entity_poly.pdbx_strand_id
1 'polypeptide(L)'
;MRIETNKAKWPLIYHGNGPAKENEIWKKTVKQWKNGADFKPNCTPEEEGITVITWSIPEETTMLQKSFEKMGMGKELIVIPITKPFNWLDKIKKTKEYLELIETKYILGLDATDVIVSSDIEGKPTIWYDVKGVFKNFNCKLVYNAEKMNWPSSDGHGTNIKEMDGLNGNLLRKLKETEEFEERIYKNLMDSDFYRFNSGGFMGYTDFTKEFYNTVWNKYVEPVYEKGFDEGFFGGDQGFLRIAQKEFFPDVTIDCNCKLFQTFAGINPDDIRGIYE
;
A
#
# COMPACT_ATOMS: atom_id res chain seq x y z
N MET A 1 3.82 28.78 1.29
CA MET A 1 3.85 28.84 -0.18
C MET A 1 3.15 27.59 -0.68
N ARG A 2 1.86 27.71 -1.03
CA ARG A 2 1.13 26.60 -1.63
C ARG A 2 1.74 26.36 -3.02
N ILE A 3 2.38 25.23 -3.21
CA ILE A 3 2.71 24.77 -4.55
C ILE A 3 1.35 24.39 -5.17
N GLU A 4 0.82 25.23 -6.02
CA GLU A 4 -0.26 24.85 -6.92
C GLU A 4 0.29 23.76 -7.83
N THR A 5 0.10 22.51 -7.40
CA THR A 5 0.36 21.36 -8.26
C THR A 5 -0.64 21.42 -9.39
N ASN A 6 -0.13 21.74 -10.57
CA ASN A 6 -0.85 21.66 -11.83
C ASN A 6 -1.82 20.48 -11.83
N LYS A 7 -3.12 20.82 -12.05
CA LYS A 7 -4.26 19.95 -12.29
C LYS A 7 -4.05 18.54 -11.76
N ALA A 8 -4.41 18.37 -10.48
CA ALA A 8 -4.32 17.08 -9.79
C ALA A 8 -5.04 16.04 -10.66
N LYS A 9 -4.27 15.23 -11.31
CA LYS A 9 -4.80 13.98 -11.85
C LYS A 9 -5.24 13.16 -10.65
N TRP A 10 -6.40 12.57 -10.75
CA TRP A 10 -7.00 11.71 -9.75
C TRP A 10 -6.05 10.57 -9.35
N PRO A 11 -6.06 10.11 -8.10
CA PRO A 11 -5.35 8.90 -7.74
C PRO A 11 -5.85 7.73 -8.60
N LEU A 12 -4.93 6.87 -9.00
CA LEU A 12 -5.22 5.75 -9.89
C LEU A 12 -5.70 4.51 -9.14
N ILE A 13 -5.39 4.44 -7.86
CA ILE A 13 -5.63 3.31 -6.99
C ILE A 13 -6.30 3.79 -5.72
N TYR A 14 -7.47 3.22 -5.39
CA TYR A 14 -8.27 3.55 -4.22
C TYR A 14 -8.27 2.39 -3.24
N HIS A 15 -7.97 2.67 -1.98
CA HIS A 15 -7.85 1.69 -0.92
C HIS A 15 -8.77 2.00 0.26
N GLY A 16 -9.80 1.17 0.45
CA GLY A 16 -10.75 1.24 1.55
C GLY A 16 -10.23 0.59 2.84
N ASN A 17 -9.03 0.98 3.27
CA ASN A 17 -8.30 0.37 4.36
C ASN A 17 -9.01 0.44 5.72
N GLY A 18 -8.87 -0.62 6.52
CA GLY A 18 -9.34 -0.69 7.90
C GLY A 18 -10.82 -0.32 8.06
N PRO A 19 -11.16 0.63 8.96
CA PRO A 19 -12.55 1.05 9.23
C PRO A 19 -13.21 1.80 8.07
N ALA A 20 -12.46 2.17 7.02
CA ALA A 20 -13.01 2.85 5.85
C ALA A 20 -14.07 2.02 5.13
N LYS A 21 -14.07 0.70 5.26
CA LYS A 21 -15.09 -0.19 4.67
C LYS A 21 -16.51 0.17 5.10
N GLU A 22 -16.66 0.73 6.28
CA GLU A 22 -17.94 1.23 6.81
C GLU A 22 -18.22 2.69 6.44
N ASN A 23 -17.27 3.39 5.88
CA ASN A 23 -17.39 4.79 5.50
C ASN A 23 -18.30 4.94 4.28
N GLU A 24 -19.26 5.88 4.34
CA GLU A 24 -20.20 6.14 3.25
C GLU A 24 -19.50 6.61 1.94
N ILE A 25 -18.36 7.28 2.06
CA ILE A 25 -17.58 7.71 0.90
C ILE A 25 -17.02 6.49 0.18
N TRP A 26 -16.40 5.55 0.90
CA TRP A 26 -15.90 4.31 0.31
C TRP A 26 -17.03 3.50 -0.33
N LYS A 27 -18.16 3.34 0.35
CA LYS A 27 -19.34 2.65 -0.19
C LYS A 27 -19.84 3.30 -1.48
N LYS A 28 -19.86 4.64 -1.54
CA LYS A 28 -20.25 5.39 -2.72
C LYS A 28 -19.23 5.20 -3.85
N THR A 29 -17.93 5.29 -3.55
CA THR A 29 -16.85 5.03 -4.52
C THR A 29 -16.97 3.62 -5.12
N VAL A 30 -17.14 2.59 -4.28
CA VAL A 30 -17.35 1.22 -4.73
C VAL A 30 -18.61 1.09 -5.58
N LYS A 31 -19.70 1.75 -5.21
CA LYS A 31 -20.95 1.73 -5.98
C LYS A 31 -20.75 2.38 -7.37
N GLN A 32 -20.09 3.51 -7.44
CA GLN A 32 -19.78 4.19 -8.71
C GLN A 32 -18.88 3.30 -9.58
N TRP A 33 -17.82 2.74 -9.01
CA TRP A 33 -16.94 1.81 -9.72
C TRP A 33 -17.70 0.57 -10.24
N LYS A 34 -18.58 -0.04 -9.43
CA LYS A 34 -19.39 -1.21 -9.86
C LYS A 34 -20.31 -0.88 -11.03
N ASN A 35 -20.88 0.32 -11.05
CA ASN A 35 -21.81 0.78 -12.08
C ASN A 35 -21.09 1.36 -13.32
N GLY A 36 -19.79 1.62 -13.21
CA GLY A 36 -18.96 2.09 -14.32
C GLY A 36 -18.85 1.06 -15.44
N ALA A 37 -18.68 1.53 -16.66
CA ALA A 37 -18.47 0.66 -17.82
C ALA A 37 -17.17 -0.14 -17.70
N ASP A 38 -17.12 -1.30 -18.35
CA ASP A 38 -15.87 -2.02 -18.54
C ASP A 38 -14.93 -1.14 -19.39
N PHE A 39 -13.67 -1.18 -19.02
CA PHE A 39 -12.65 -0.34 -19.62
C PHE A 39 -11.49 -1.24 -20.06
N LYS A 40 -10.97 -1.02 -21.25
CA LYS A 40 -9.80 -1.73 -21.75
C LYS A 40 -8.64 -0.75 -21.91
N PRO A 41 -7.59 -0.84 -21.06
CA PRO A 41 -6.37 -0.06 -21.27
C PRO A 41 -5.72 -0.33 -22.62
N ASN A 42 -4.96 0.66 -23.11
CA ASN A 42 -4.21 0.53 -24.38
C ASN A 42 -3.01 -0.42 -24.27
N CYS A 43 -2.54 -0.66 -23.06
CA CYS A 43 -1.41 -1.54 -22.78
C CYS A 43 -1.64 -2.30 -21.48
N THR A 44 -0.96 -3.44 -21.34
CA THR A 44 -0.93 -4.23 -20.11
C THR A 44 0.11 -3.65 -19.14
N PRO A 45 0.05 -4.02 -17.84
CA PRO A 45 1.13 -3.70 -16.90
C PRO A 45 2.47 -4.24 -17.38
N GLU A 46 2.51 -5.46 -17.90
CA GLU A 46 3.72 -6.14 -18.38
C GLU A 46 4.37 -5.37 -19.54
N GLU A 47 3.60 -4.90 -20.53
CA GLU A 47 4.10 -4.05 -21.63
C GLU A 47 4.76 -2.76 -21.12
N GLU A 48 4.32 -2.25 -19.97
CA GLU A 48 4.94 -1.12 -19.27
C GLU A 48 6.09 -1.54 -18.33
N GLY A 49 6.43 -2.83 -18.29
CA GLY A 49 7.46 -3.40 -17.44
C GLY A 49 7.09 -3.44 -15.97
N ILE A 50 5.80 -3.58 -15.66
CA ILE A 50 5.24 -3.64 -14.30
C ILE A 50 4.67 -5.04 -14.06
N THR A 51 5.09 -5.70 -12.99
CA THR A 51 4.37 -6.86 -12.44
C THR A 51 3.43 -6.39 -11.34
N VAL A 52 2.16 -6.79 -11.39
CA VAL A 52 1.19 -6.49 -10.34
C VAL A 52 0.94 -7.73 -9.50
N ILE A 53 1.11 -7.60 -8.20
CA ILE A 53 0.89 -8.68 -7.23
C ILE A 53 -0.18 -8.31 -6.21
N THR A 54 -0.85 -9.33 -5.70
CA THR A 54 -1.77 -9.24 -4.57
C THR A 54 -1.71 -10.50 -3.73
N TRP A 55 -2.31 -10.46 -2.54
CA TRP A 55 -2.33 -11.58 -1.59
C TRP A 55 -3.77 -11.97 -1.31
N SER A 56 -4.14 -13.22 -1.58
CA SER A 56 -5.50 -13.70 -1.36
C SER A 56 -5.55 -15.18 -1.07
N ILE A 57 -6.65 -15.59 -0.46
CA ILE A 57 -7.03 -16.98 -0.36
C ILE A 57 -7.49 -17.42 -1.76
N PRO A 58 -6.96 -18.52 -2.31
CA PRO A 58 -7.18 -18.90 -3.71
C PRO A 58 -8.64 -19.03 -4.14
N GLU A 59 -9.53 -19.41 -3.21
CA GLU A 59 -10.96 -19.62 -3.50
C GLU A 59 -11.80 -18.32 -3.46
N GLU A 60 -11.20 -17.20 -3.07
CA GLU A 60 -11.92 -15.93 -2.93
C GLU A 60 -11.67 -15.03 -4.14
N THR A 61 -12.74 -14.61 -4.82
CA THR A 61 -12.65 -13.57 -5.84
C THR A 61 -12.69 -12.21 -5.18
N THR A 62 -11.58 -11.51 -5.19
CA THR A 62 -11.40 -10.25 -4.48
C THR A 62 -11.86 -9.03 -5.29
N MET A 63 -11.94 -7.87 -4.64
CA MET A 63 -12.31 -6.62 -5.29
C MET A 63 -11.26 -6.20 -6.32
N LEU A 64 -9.98 -6.38 -6.01
CA LEU A 64 -8.90 -6.09 -6.95
C LEU A 64 -8.95 -7.00 -8.19
N GLN A 65 -9.19 -8.31 -8.03
CA GLN A 65 -9.38 -9.23 -9.16
C GLN A 65 -10.52 -8.77 -10.06
N LYS A 66 -11.66 -8.37 -9.48
CA LYS A 66 -12.78 -7.80 -10.25
C LYS A 66 -12.41 -6.52 -10.99
N SER A 67 -11.54 -5.68 -10.42
CA SER A 67 -11.03 -4.49 -11.10
C SER A 67 -10.23 -4.86 -12.35
N PHE A 68 -9.38 -5.86 -12.25
CA PHE A 68 -8.61 -6.37 -13.38
C PHE A 68 -9.49 -7.07 -14.42
N GLU A 69 -10.50 -7.81 -14.00
CA GLU A 69 -11.49 -8.42 -14.90
C GLU A 69 -12.26 -7.37 -15.71
N LYS A 70 -12.71 -6.26 -15.05
CA LYS A 70 -13.36 -5.13 -15.73
C LYS A 70 -12.47 -4.46 -16.78
N MET A 71 -11.15 -4.52 -16.61
CA MET A 71 -10.17 -4.04 -17.58
C MET A 71 -9.82 -5.08 -18.66
N GLY A 72 -10.40 -6.29 -18.59
CA GLY A 72 -10.03 -7.41 -19.47
C GLY A 72 -8.62 -7.96 -19.20
N MET A 73 -8.08 -7.72 -18.01
CA MET A 73 -6.70 -8.03 -17.61
C MET A 73 -6.60 -9.01 -16.43
N GLY A 74 -7.60 -9.85 -16.23
CA GLY A 74 -7.59 -10.79 -15.08
C GLY A 74 -6.37 -11.71 -15.01
N LYS A 75 -5.70 -11.95 -16.13
CA LYS A 75 -4.49 -12.78 -16.19
C LYS A 75 -3.19 -12.04 -15.84
N GLU A 76 -3.23 -10.72 -15.85
CA GLU A 76 -2.08 -9.84 -15.58
C GLU A 76 -1.84 -9.64 -14.07
N LEU A 77 -2.77 -10.08 -13.22
CA LEU A 77 -2.66 -9.98 -11.77
C LEU A 77 -2.12 -11.29 -11.20
N ILE A 78 -0.93 -11.24 -10.60
CA ILE A 78 -0.37 -12.38 -9.87
C ILE A 78 -0.97 -12.42 -8.47
N VAL A 79 -1.72 -13.48 -8.17
CA VAL A 79 -2.28 -13.71 -6.84
C VAL A 79 -1.34 -14.61 -6.04
N ILE A 80 -0.69 -14.05 -5.05
CA ILE A 80 0.15 -14.79 -4.10
C ILE A 80 -0.77 -15.51 -3.11
N PRO A 81 -0.75 -16.83 -3.06
CA PRO A 81 -1.66 -17.58 -2.20
C PRO A 81 -1.28 -17.44 -0.73
N ILE A 82 -2.29 -17.12 0.09
CA ILE A 82 -2.21 -17.11 1.54
C ILE A 82 -3.12 -18.18 2.09
N THR A 83 -2.65 -18.92 3.10
CA THR A 83 -3.39 -20.00 3.74
C THR A 83 -4.10 -19.52 5.01
N LYS A 84 -5.19 -20.20 5.39
CA LYS A 84 -5.82 -20.02 6.73
C LYS A 84 -5.15 -20.96 7.75
N PRO A 85 -4.97 -20.55 9.01
CA PRO A 85 -5.26 -19.21 9.54
C PRO A 85 -4.32 -18.15 8.93
N PHE A 86 -4.84 -16.96 8.71
CA PHE A 86 -4.10 -15.86 8.08
C PHE A 86 -3.07 -15.30 9.07
N ASN A 87 -1.81 -15.26 8.67
CA ASN A 87 -0.75 -14.56 9.40
C ASN A 87 -0.24 -13.38 8.55
N TRP A 88 -0.38 -12.16 9.04
CA TRP A 88 0.09 -10.95 8.36
C TRP A 88 1.58 -10.98 8.03
N LEU A 89 2.38 -11.68 8.84
CA LEU A 89 3.82 -11.84 8.57
C LEU A 89 4.09 -12.74 7.37
N ASP A 90 3.16 -13.65 7.04
CA ASP A 90 3.25 -14.45 5.82
C ASP A 90 3.17 -13.57 4.56
N LYS A 91 2.50 -12.42 4.62
CA LYS A 91 2.49 -11.46 3.52
C LYS A 91 3.91 -10.99 3.20
N ILE A 92 4.72 -10.64 4.21
CA ILE A 92 6.13 -10.26 4.01
C ILE A 92 6.94 -11.44 3.47
N LYS A 93 6.82 -12.62 4.10
CA LYS A 93 7.53 -13.84 3.70
C LYS A 93 7.24 -14.20 2.25
N LYS A 94 5.98 -14.29 1.91
CA LYS A 94 5.53 -14.63 0.56
C LYS A 94 5.93 -13.59 -0.48
N THR A 95 5.83 -12.30 -0.15
CA THR A 95 6.33 -11.24 -1.03
C THR A 95 7.81 -11.43 -1.33
N LYS A 96 8.63 -11.63 -0.30
CA LYS A 96 10.07 -11.91 -0.45
C LYS A 96 10.32 -13.11 -1.38
N GLU A 97 9.60 -14.23 -1.18
CA GLU A 97 9.74 -15.44 -2.00
C GLU A 97 9.37 -15.18 -3.48
N TYR A 98 8.23 -14.50 -3.72
CA TYR A 98 7.75 -14.25 -5.09
C TYR A 98 8.58 -13.20 -5.82
N LEU A 99 9.15 -12.22 -5.11
CA LEU A 99 10.02 -11.23 -5.72
C LEU A 99 11.22 -11.86 -6.44
N GLU A 100 11.73 -13.01 -5.99
CA GLU A 100 12.84 -13.71 -6.65
C GLU A 100 12.46 -14.26 -8.05
N LEU A 101 11.16 -14.39 -8.33
CA LEU A 101 10.63 -14.88 -9.60
C LEU A 101 10.28 -13.76 -10.58
N ILE A 102 10.33 -12.50 -10.14
CA ILE A 102 9.90 -11.34 -10.94
C ILE A 102 11.08 -10.76 -11.70
N GLU A 103 10.92 -10.66 -13.01
CA GLU A 103 11.93 -10.16 -13.94
C GLU A 103 11.64 -8.75 -14.48
N THR A 104 10.39 -8.25 -14.33
CA THR A 104 10.03 -6.90 -14.76
C THR A 104 10.76 -5.84 -13.95
N LYS A 105 10.95 -4.68 -14.55
CA LYS A 105 11.68 -3.56 -13.93
C LYS A 105 10.98 -2.98 -12.72
N TYR A 106 9.65 -3.01 -12.72
CA TYR A 106 8.80 -2.42 -11.68
C TYR A 106 7.87 -3.46 -11.09
N ILE A 107 7.57 -3.31 -9.80
CA ILE A 107 6.58 -4.08 -9.09
C ILE A 107 5.56 -3.17 -8.45
N LEU A 108 4.28 -3.55 -8.54
CA LEU A 108 3.16 -2.92 -7.87
C LEU A 108 2.47 -3.96 -6.99
N GLY A 109 2.48 -3.79 -5.68
CA GLY A 109 1.78 -4.65 -4.72
C GLY A 109 0.54 -3.95 -4.19
N LEU A 110 -0.61 -4.64 -4.16
CA LEU A 110 -1.90 -4.09 -3.76
C LEU A 110 -2.67 -5.08 -2.88
N ASP A 111 -3.32 -4.59 -1.82
CA ASP A 111 -4.25 -5.41 -1.04
C ASP A 111 -5.42 -5.88 -1.90
N ALA A 112 -5.94 -7.07 -1.58
CA ALA A 112 -6.88 -7.76 -2.44
C ALA A 112 -8.34 -7.34 -2.24
N THR A 113 -8.77 -7.22 -0.97
CA THR A 113 -10.20 -7.21 -0.61
C THR A 113 -10.85 -5.83 -0.68
N ASP A 114 -10.07 -4.79 -0.57
CA ASP A 114 -10.52 -3.41 -0.38
C ASP A 114 -9.76 -2.40 -1.26
N VAL A 115 -9.16 -2.88 -2.34
CA VAL A 115 -8.52 -2.05 -3.35
C VAL A 115 -9.26 -2.15 -4.67
N ILE A 116 -9.46 -1.00 -5.30
CA ILE A 116 -9.92 -0.89 -6.68
C ILE A 116 -8.91 -0.08 -7.49
N VAL A 117 -8.67 -0.54 -8.72
CA VAL A 117 -7.96 0.25 -9.71
C VAL A 117 -9.02 0.97 -10.52
N SER A 118 -8.98 2.30 -10.53
CA SER A 118 -9.97 3.09 -11.24
C SER A 118 -9.53 3.34 -12.66
N SER A 119 -10.34 2.88 -13.58
CA SER A 119 -10.23 3.19 -15.00
C SER A 119 -10.98 4.46 -15.39
N ASP A 120 -11.76 5.05 -14.46
CA ASP A 120 -12.92 5.84 -14.80
C ASP A 120 -12.77 7.35 -14.56
N ILE A 121 -11.57 7.85 -14.69
CA ILE A 121 -11.43 9.29 -14.71
C ILE A 121 -11.14 9.71 -16.15
N GLU A 122 -12.19 10.07 -16.87
CA GLU A 122 -12.18 10.55 -18.27
C GLU A 122 -11.90 9.49 -19.35
N GLY A 123 -12.14 8.17 -19.10
CA GLY A 123 -11.99 7.14 -20.13
C GLY A 123 -10.57 7.04 -20.71
N LYS A 124 -9.54 7.31 -19.90
CA LYS A 124 -8.16 7.30 -20.39
C LYS A 124 -7.58 5.89 -20.45
N PRO A 125 -7.27 5.42 -21.63
CA PRO A 125 -6.72 4.08 -21.84
C PRO A 125 -5.26 3.91 -21.40
N THR A 126 -4.67 4.86 -20.66
CA THR A 126 -3.22 4.97 -20.40
C THR A 126 -2.81 4.66 -18.96
N ILE A 127 -3.68 4.00 -18.18
CA ILE A 127 -3.48 3.84 -16.72
C ILE A 127 -2.07 3.33 -16.35
N TRP A 128 -1.58 2.28 -17.00
CA TRP A 128 -0.28 1.68 -16.63
C TRP A 128 0.91 2.58 -16.98
N TYR A 129 0.81 3.29 -18.10
CA TYR A 129 1.78 4.35 -18.45
C TYR A 129 1.76 5.46 -17.40
N ASP A 130 0.58 5.91 -16.98
CA ASP A 130 0.42 6.96 -15.97
C ASP A 130 0.93 6.50 -14.60
N VAL A 131 0.63 5.26 -14.17
CA VAL A 131 1.17 4.65 -12.94
C VAL A 131 2.69 4.73 -12.91
N LYS A 132 3.35 4.29 -13.98
CA LYS A 132 4.81 4.35 -14.11
C LYS A 132 5.34 5.79 -14.12
N GLY A 133 4.66 6.69 -14.83
CA GLY A 133 5.01 8.10 -14.90
C GLY A 133 4.91 8.79 -13.55
N VAL A 134 3.84 8.55 -12.81
CA VAL A 134 3.64 9.07 -11.45
C VAL A 134 4.70 8.54 -10.51
N PHE A 135 4.97 7.22 -10.54
CA PHE A 135 6.02 6.61 -9.71
C PHE A 135 7.38 7.29 -9.92
N LYS A 136 7.79 7.48 -11.16
CA LYS A 136 9.09 8.13 -11.46
C LYS A 136 9.22 9.55 -10.88
N ASN A 137 8.09 10.26 -10.73
CA ASN A 137 8.09 11.62 -10.18
C ASN A 137 8.29 11.67 -8.65
N PHE A 138 8.23 10.55 -7.94
CA PHE A 138 8.58 10.49 -6.51
C PHE A 138 10.08 10.61 -6.26
N ASN A 139 10.90 10.36 -7.28
CA ASN A 139 12.36 10.37 -7.15
C ASN A 139 12.88 9.49 -6.00
N CYS A 140 12.26 8.33 -5.83
CA CYS A 140 12.61 7.29 -4.86
C CYS A 140 12.73 5.93 -5.55
N LYS A 141 13.09 4.89 -4.80
CA LYS A 141 13.19 3.52 -5.33
C LYS A 141 11.97 2.67 -4.99
N LEU A 142 11.25 3.03 -3.91
CA LEU A 142 10.05 2.34 -3.45
C LEU A 142 9.13 3.36 -2.77
N VAL A 143 7.88 3.44 -3.21
CA VAL A 143 6.84 4.27 -2.60
C VAL A 143 5.74 3.40 -2.03
N TYR A 144 5.35 3.68 -0.80
CA TYR A 144 4.21 3.07 -0.15
C TYR A 144 3.00 3.99 -0.13
N ASN A 145 1.85 3.40 0.07
CA ASN A 145 0.62 4.11 0.36
C ASN A 145 0.74 4.93 1.66
N ALA A 146 -0.04 5.99 1.77
CA ALA A 146 -0.11 6.82 2.97
C ALA A 146 -1.54 6.89 3.50
N GLU A 147 -1.68 7.04 4.82
CA GLU A 147 -2.98 7.17 5.48
C GLU A 147 -2.98 8.25 6.58
N LYS A 148 -4.17 8.63 7.06
CA LYS A 148 -4.35 9.57 8.17
C LYS A 148 -4.24 8.90 9.55
N MET A 149 -4.57 7.62 9.63
CA MET A 149 -4.62 6.87 10.88
C MET A 149 -3.22 6.48 11.35
N ASN A 150 -2.97 6.64 12.64
CA ASN A 150 -1.74 6.16 13.27
C ASN A 150 -1.91 4.70 13.69
N TRP A 151 -1.65 3.76 12.80
CA TRP A 151 -1.76 2.32 13.06
C TRP A 151 -0.59 1.54 12.44
N PRO A 152 0.05 0.59 13.17
CA PRO A 152 0.00 0.48 14.63
C PRO A 152 0.65 1.71 15.28
N SER A 153 0.35 2.00 16.55
CA SER A 153 0.91 3.15 17.23
C SER A 153 1.76 2.78 18.45
N SER A 154 2.73 3.64 18.79
CA SER A 154 3.68 3.41 19.87
C SER A 154 3.06 3.49 21.28
N ASP A 155 1.82 4.00 21.40
CA ASP A 155 1.03 3.95 22.62
C ASP A 155 0.35 2.61 22.89
N GLY A 156 0.57 1.63 22.02
CA GLY A 156 0.07 0.26 22.11
C GLY A 156 -1.16 -0.04 21.27
N HIS A 157 -1.78 0.96 20.62
CA HIS A 157 -2.93 0.71 19.76
C HIS A 157 -2.52 -0.09 18.50
N GLY A 158 -3.15 -1.24 18.31
CA GLY A 158 -2.90 -2.11 17.17
C GLY A 158 -1.59 -2.91 17.22
N THR A 159 -0.84 -2.86 18.33
CA THR A 159 0.45 -3.58 18.41
C THR A 159 0.34 -5.00 18.94
N ASN A 160 -0.72 -5.32 19.69
CA ASN A 160 -0.90 -6.61 20.41
C ASN A 160 0.36 -7.07 21.17
N ILE A 161 1.21 -6.13 21.56
CA ILE A 161 2.42 -6.40 22.33
C ILE A 161 2.01 -6.59 23.77
N LYS A 162 1.82 -7.83 24.19
CA LYS A 162 1.83 -8.19 25.60
C LYS A 162 3.27 -8.08 26.09
N GLU A 163 3.48 -7.57 27.31
CA GLU A 163 4.82 -7.40 27.90
C GLU A 163 5.70 -8.63 27.63
N MET A 164 6.68 -8.44 26.79
CA MET A 164 7.71 -9.45 26.51
C MET A 164 9.09 -8.79 26.56
N ASP A 165 10.01 -9.49 27.19
CA ASP A 165 11.35 -9.05 27.51
C ASP A 165 12.15 -8.46 26.32
N GLY A 166 12.64 -7.24 26.47
CA GLY A 166 13.69 -6.64 25.65
C GLY A 166 13.38 -6.35 24.18
N LEU A 167 12.88 -7.34 23.41
CA LEU A 167 12.59 -7.19 21.97
C LEU A 167 11.46 -6.19 21.72
N ASN A 168 10.40 -6.29 22.52
CA ASN A 168 9.20 -5.47 22.40
C ASN A 168 9.47 -3.99 22.72
N GLY A 169 10.25 -3.72 23.75
CA GLY A 169 10.67 -2.36 24.09
C GLY A 169 11.47 -1.72 22.95
N ASN A 170 12.30 -2.47 22.25
CA ASN A 170 13.04 -1.98 21.10
C ASN A 170 12.12 -1.69 19.88
N LEU A 171 11.16 -2.55 19.58
CA LEU A 171 10.20 -2.35 18.49
C LEU A 171 9.31 -1.15 18.75
N LEU A 172 8.76 -1.00 19.96
CA LEU A 172 7.94 0.17 20.34
C LEU A 172 8.74 1.47 20.29
N ARG A 173 9.99 1.46 20.75
CA ARG A 173 10.88 2.61 20.65
C ARG A 173 11.12 3.00 19.19
N LYS A 174 11.42 2.02 18.31
CA LYS A 174 11.58 2.26 16.87
C LYS A 174 10.31 2.81 16.23
N LEU A 175 9.14 2.29 16.61
CA LEU A 175 7.86 2.78 16.12
C LEU A 175 7.63 4.24 16.53
N LYS A 176 7.89 4.60 17.79
CA LYS A 176 7.81 5.98 18.26
C LYS A 176 8.74 6.92 17.49
N GLU A 177 10.00 6.52 17.31
CA GLU A 177 10.96 7.28 16.52
C GLU A 177 10.51 7.44 15.05
N THR A 178 9.77 6.45 14.52
CA THR A 178 9.21 6.52 13.16
C THR A 178 8.03 7.47 13.11
N GLU A 179 7.15 7.45 14.10
CA GLU A 179 6.03 8.41 14.22
C GLU A 179 6.52 9.87 14.29
N GLU A 180 7.56 10.14 15.07
CA GLU A 180 8.19 11.46 15.17
C GLU A 180 8.84 11.87 13.83
N PHE A 181 9.45 10.92 13.12
CA PHE A 181 10.01 11.14 11.79
C PHE A 181 8.91 11.48 10.76
N GLU A 182 7.82 10.71 10.73
CA GLU A 182 6.69 10.94 9.82
C GLU A 182 6.06 12.32 10.04
N GLU A 183 5.85 12.72 11.30
CA GLU A 183 5.36 14.06 11.63
C GLU A 183 6.29 15.16 11.16
N ARG A 184 7.58 15.00 11.39
CA ARG A 184 8.56 15.98 10.97
C ARG A 184 8.66 16.13 9.46
N ILE A 185 8.71 15.01 8.73
CA ILE A 185 8.97 15.02 7.30
C ILE A 185 7.69 15.19 6.49
N TYR A 186 6.70 14.32 6.69
CA TYR A 186 5.54 14.31 5.82
C TYR A 186 4.46 15.31 6.26
N LYS A 187 4.19 15.43 7.55
CA LYS A 187 3.21 16.38 8.06
C LYS A 187 3.71 17.82 8.01
N ASN A 188 4.86 18.10 8.66
CA ASN A 188 5.29 19.46 8.87
C ASN A 188 6.08 20.03 7.67
N LEU A 189 6.99 19.24 7.06
CA LEU A 189 7.80 19.72 5.94
C LEU A 189 7.04 19.68 4.61
N MET A 190 6.25 18.60 4.39
CA MET A 190 5.48 18.42 3.17
C MET A 190 4.03 18.91 3.26
N ASP A 191 3.60 19.39 4.43
CA ASP A 191 2.26 19.93 4.71
C ASP A 191 1.14 18.96 4.31
N SER A 192 1.28 17.67 4.67
CA SER A 192 0.32 16.63 4.31
C SER A 192 -0.47 16.12 5.50
N ASP A 193 -1.78 15.92 5.30
CA ASP A 193 -2.64 15.18 6.22
C ASP A 193 -2.47 13.66 6.12
N PHE A 194 -1.98 13.16 4.99
CA PHE A 194 -1.66 11.76 4.76
C PHE A 194 -0.18 11.52 5.04
N TYR A 195 0.17 11.43 6.29
CA TYR A 195 1.57 11.38 6.72
C TYR A 195 1.95 10.09 7.45
N ARG A 196 1.04 9.16 7.57
CA ARG A 196 1.28 7.85 8.19
C ARG A 196 1.46 6.77 7.11
N PHE A 197 2.37 5.85 7.37
CA PHE A 197 2.65 4.73 6.49
C PHE A 197 1.47 3.75 6.43
N ASN A 198 1.16 3.24 5.22
CA ASN A 198 0.19 2.17 5.02
C ASN A 198 0.76 1.11 4.07
N SER A 199 0.68 -0.17 4.47
CA SER A 199 1.25 -1.31 3.74
C SER A 199 0.36 -1.89 2.63
N GLY A 200 -0.87 -1.39 2.49
CA GLY A 200 -1.86 -1.95 1.55
C GLY A 200 -1.63 -1.61 0.07
N GLY A 201 -0.62 -0.81 -0.22
CA GLY A 201 -0.18 -0.53 -1.58
C GLY A 201 1.25 -0.05 -1.63
N PHE A 202 2.03 -0.54 -2.60
CA PHE A 202 3.37 -0.05 -2.88
C PHE A 202 3.73 -0.16 -4.36
N MET A 203 4.64 0.68 -4.81
CA MET A 203 5.28 0.56 -6.13
C MET A 203 6.77 0.83 -6.01
N GLY A 204 7.59 0.02 -6.69
CA GLY A 204 9.04 0.16 -6.62
C GLY A 204 9.78 -0.43 -7.81
N TYR A 205 11.09 -0.17 -7.85
CA TYR A 205 12.01 -0.94 -8.69
C TYR A 205 12.15 -2.33 -8.09
N THR A 206 11.98 -3.36 -8.91
CA THR A 206 11.93 -4.76 -8.46
C THR A 206 13.19 -5.16 -7.68
N ASP A 207 14.39 -4.87 -8.19
CA ASP A 207 15.63 -5.25 -7.53
C ASP A 207 15.80 -4.58 -6.16
N PHE A 208 15.46 -3.29 -6.06
CA PHE A 208 15.49 -2.59 -4.78
C PHE A 208 14.42 -3.12 -3.80
N THR A 209 13.23 -3.45 -4.31
CA THR A 209 12.16 -4.03 -3.50
C THR A 209 12.57 -5.40 -2.94
N LYS A 210 13.28 -6.23 -3.72
CA LYS A 210 13.90 -7.48 -3.22
C LYS A 210 14.86 -7.21 -2.05
N GLU A 211 15.78 -6.28 -2.20
CA GLU A 211 16.72 -5.89 -1.15
C GLU A 211 16.00 -5.42 0.11
N PHE A 212 14.99 -4.55 -0.05
CA PHE A 212 14.20 -4.03 1.05
C PHE A 212 13.47 -5.15 1.81
N TYR A 213 12.72 -6.01 1.10
CA TYR A 213 11.97 -7.11 1.74
C TYR A 213 12.90 -8.15 2.38
N ASN A 214 14.05 -8.44 1.78
CA ASN A 214 15.07 -9.30 2.39
C ASN A 214 15.61 -8.69 3.70
N THR A 215 15.88 -7.39 3.71
CA THR A 215 16.35 -6.70 4.92
C THR A 215 15.28 -6.67 6.01
N VAL A 216 14.03 -6.36 5.65
CA VAL A 216 12.90 -6.36 6.61
C VAL A 216 12.72 -7.75 7.21
N TRP A 217 12.73 -8.80 6.38
CA TRP A 217 12.59 -10.17 6.83
C TRP A 217 13.70 -10.52 7.83
N ASN A 218 14.95 -10.48 7.41
CA ASN A 218 16.10 -10.94 8.20
C ASN A 218 16.28 -10.13 9.50
N LYS A 219 16.05 -8.81 9.45
CA LYS A 219 16.34 -7.93 10.60
C LYS A 219 15.22 -7.88 11.62
N TYR A 220 13.96 -7.94 11.16
CA TYR A 220 12.81 -7.64 11.99
C TYR A 220 11.81 -8.78 12.13
N VAL A 221 11.49 -9.46 11.04
CA VAL A 221 10.38 -10.41 10.99
C VAL A 221 10.81 -11.81 11.42
N GLU A 222 11.88 -12.35 10.85
CA GLU A 222 12.35 -13.72 11.12
C GLU A 222 12.56 -14.02 12.61
N PRO A 223 13.22 -13.12 13.39
CA PRO A 223 13.40 -13.35 14.83
C PRO A 223 12.11 -13.44 15.64
N VAL A 224 11.02 -12.89 15.10
CA VAL A 224 9.68 -12.87 15.71
C VAL A 224 8.86 -14.04 15.18
N TYR A 225 8.92 -14.28 13.88
CA TYR A 225 8.19 -15.33 13.17
C TYR A 225 8.50 -16.72 13.73
N GLU A 226 9.77 -17.02 13.98
CA GLU A 226 10.21 -18.28 14.56
C GLU A 226 9.70 -18.53 15.99
N LYS A 227 9.32 -17.49 16.71
CA LYS A 227 8.73 -17.57 18.05
C LYS A 227 7.24 -17.84 18.07
N GLY A 228 6.60 -17.92 16.88
CA GLY A 228 5.18 -18.22 16.75
C GLY A 228 4.26 -17.12 17.29
N PHE A 229 4.62 -15.83 17.10
CA PHE A 229 3.79 -14.73 17.53
C PHE A 229 2.47 -14.66 16.75
N ASP A 230 1.45 -14.15 17.45
CA ASP A 230 0.09 -14.01 16.96
C ASP A 230 -0.02 -13.11 15.72
N GLU A 231 -1.08 -13.36 14.98
CA GLU A 231 -1.54 -12.70 13.76
C GLU A 231 -1.51 -11.17 13.77
N GLY A 232 -1.78 -10.54 14.94
CA GLY A 232 -1.78 -9.08 15.13
C GLY A 232 -0.54 -8.51 15.82
N PHE A 233 0.51 -9.31 16.01
CA PHE A 233 1.71 -8.83 16.67
C PHE A 233 2.34 -7.66 15.91
N PHE A 234 2.59 -6.56 16.60
CA PHE A 234 3.19 -5.33 16.09
C PHE A 234 2.44 -4.72 14.87
N GLY A 235 1.11 -4.94 14.78
CA GLY A 235 0.32 -4.48 13.65
C GLY A 235 0.57 -5.25 12.36
N GLY A 236 1.08 -6.47 12.47
CA GLY A 236 1.36 -7.34 11.34
C GLY A 236 2.45 -6.80 10.42
N ASP A 237 2.25 -6.95 9.12
CA ASP A 237 3.18 -6.47 8.09
C ASP A 237 3.43 -4.96 8.17
N GLN A 238 2.39 -4.17 8.47
CA GLN A 238 2.48 -2.71 8.47
C GLN A 238 3.48 -2.18 9.49
N GLY A 239 3.51 -2.72 10.70
CA GLY A 239 4.44 -2.26 11.73
C GLY A 239 5.90 -2.46 11.36
N PHE A 240 6.24 -3.64 10.82
CA PHE A 240 7.61 -3.95 10.42
C PHE A 240 8.07 -3.17 9.20
N LEU A 241 7.23 -3.04 8.17
CA LEU A 241 7.52 -2.25 6.98
C LEU A 241 7.65 -0.77 7.31
N ARG A 242 6.82 -0.26 8.24
CA ARG A 242 6.81 1.14 8.69
C ARG A 242 8.11 1.53 9.39
N ILE A 243 8.62 0.72 10.32
CA ILE A 243 9.91 1.01 10.96
C ILE A 243 11.09 0.90 9.98
N ALA A 244 11.02 -0.02 9.02
CA ALA A 244 12.04 -0.16 8.00
C ALA A 244 12.04 1.01 7.03
N GLN A 245 10.88 1.54 6.66
CA GLN A 245 10.75 2.70 5.76
C GLN A 245 11.60 3.90 6.23
N LYS A 246 11.58 4.22 7.53
CA LYS A 246 12.41 5.29 8.10
C LYS A 246 13.90 5.05 7.89
N GLU A 247 14.37 3.80 8.01
CA GLU A 247 15.79 3.47 7.85
C GLU A 247 16.27 3.59 6.40
N PHE A 248 15.37 3.36 5.45
CA PHE A 248 15.66 3.43 4.01
C PHE A 248 15.31 4.78 3.38
N PHE A 249 14.81 5.76 4.16
CA PHE A 249 14.53 7.09 3.63
C PHE A 249 15.83 7.77 3.13
N PRO A 250 15.83 8.44 1.95
CA PRO A 250 14.71 8.77 1.07
C PRO A 250 14.40 7.74 -0.03
N ASP A 251 15.17 6.64 -0.14
CA ASP A 251 14.94 5.61 -1.17
C ASP A 251 13.58 4.93 -1.01
N VAL A 252 13.09 4.79 0.23
CA VAL A 252 11.71 4.36 0.55
C VAL A 252 10.94 5.54 1.11
N THR A 253 9.82 5.89 0.49
CA THR A 253 8.96 7.01 0.90
C THR A 253 7.48 6.61 0.91
N ILE A 254 6.59 7.55 1.24
CA ILE A 254 5.14 7.36 1.17
C ILE A 254 4.50 8.37 0.23
N ASP A 255 3.37 8.01 -0.37
CA ASP A 255 2.57 8.89 -1.24
C ASP A 255 1.69 9.83 -0.42
N CYS A 256 2.31 10.73 0.32
CA CYS A 256 1.63 11.69 1.19
C CYS A 256 0.74 12.71 0.46
N ASN A 257 0.82 12.77 -0.86
CA ASN A 257 -0.01 13.65 -1.69
C ASN A 257 -1.09 12.90 -2.48
N CYS A 258 -1.28 11.62 -2.22
CA CYS A 258 -2.27 10.76 -2.89
C CYS A 258 -2.22 10.86 -4.42
N LYS A 259 -1.01 10.79 -4.98
CA LYS A 259 -0.82 10.88 -6.44
C LYS A 259 -1.03 9.54 -7.13
N LEU A 260 -0.67 8.45 -6.48
CA LEU A 260 -0.80 7.08 -6.96
C LEU A 260 -1.88 6.34 -6.20
N PHE A 261 -1.87 6.47 -4.87
CA PHE A 261 -2.74 5.77 -3.94
C PHE A 261 -3.62 6.75 -3.16
N GLN A 262 -4.91 6.42 -2.99
CA GLN A 262 -5.82 7.12 -2.08
C GLN A 262 -6.37 6.16 -1.06
N THR A 263 -6.00 6.32 0.21
CA THR A 263 -6.64 5.63 1.34
C THR A 263 -7.90 6.36 1.79
N PHE A 264 -8.80 5.64 2.45
CA PHE A 264 -10.07 6.18 2.92
C PHE A 264 -10.25 6.16 4.44
N ALA A 265 -9.36 5.52 5.19
CA ALA A 265 -9.43 5.55 6.65
C ALA A 265 -9.15 6.96 7.19
N GLY A 266 -10.06 7.44 8.04
CA GLY A 266 -9.95 8.77 8.66
C GLY A 266 -10.21 9.94 7.72
N ILE A 267 -10.78 9.72 6.53
CA ILE A 267 -11.11 10.78 5.59
C ILE A 267 -12.49 11.37 5.87
N ASN A 268 -12.57 12.69 5.85
CA ASN A 268 -13.84 13.42 5.73
C ASN A 268 -14.21 13.61 4.25
N PRO A 269 -15.52 13.79 3.92
CA PRO A 269 -15.97 14.05 2.55
C PRO A 269 -15.22 15.18 1.85
N ASP A 270 -14.88 16.24 2.58
CA ASP A 270 -14.19 17.43 2.05
C ASP A 270 -12.70 17.19 1.72
N ASP A 271 -12.13 16.05 2.16
CA ASP A 271 -10.72 15.70 1.90
C ASP A 271 -10.54 15.05 0.53
N ILE A 272 -11.61 14.55 -0.07
CA ILE A 272 -11.56 13.83 -1.34
C ILE A 272 -11.88 14.79 -2.46
N ARG A 273 -10.85 15.30 -3.10
CA ARG A 273 -11.02 16.10 -4.28
C ARG A 273 -11.56 15.24 -5.42
N GLY A 274 -12.76 15.55 -5.88
CA GLY A 274 -13.33 15.16 -7.17
C GLY A 274 -14.01 13.82 -7.33
N ILE A 275 -14.23 13.05 -6.30
CA ILE A 275 -15.16 11.89 -6.40
C ILE A 275 -16.62 12.38 -6.52
N TYR A 276 -16.85 13.68 -6.41
CA TYR A 276 -18.19 14.27 -6.26
C TYR A 276 -18.56 15.34 -7.31
N GLU A 277 -17.63 15.72 -8.16
CA GLU A 277 -17.90 16.56 -9.34
C GLU A 277 -18.03 15.71 -10.60
#